data_b2682d19c6ae89f1990e0fe41f415798
#
_entry.id   b2682d19c6ae89f1990e0fe41f415798
#
_cell.length_a   1.000
_cell.length_b   1.000
_cell.length_c   1.000
_cell.angle_alpha   90.00
_cell.angle_beta   90.00
_cell.angle_gamma   90.00
#
_symmetry.space_group_name_H-M   'P 1'
#
loop_
_entity.id
_entity.type
_entity.pdbx_description
1 polymer ?
#
loop_
_entity_poly.entity_id
_entity_poly.type
_entity_poly.pdbx_seq_one_letter_code
_entity_poly.pdbx_strand_id
1 'polypeptide(L)'
;DHQAYDLIDAFEKKGLSVPKDVSITGFDGIQQDKNSPTLNTLEIPFRSIGTTGAERLAARVHKRFGGTQHVYISGKFRKGKTVGPRA
;
A
#
# COMPACT_ATOMS: atom_id res chain seq x y z
N ASP A 1 -0.88 4.87 -3.36
CA ASP A 1 -1.99 5.55 -2.66
C ASP A 1 -2.20 6.99 -3.12
N HIS A 2 -1.16 7.76 -3.42
CA HIS A 2 -1.31 9.14 -3.88
C HIS A 2 -2.18 9.24 -5.13
N GLN A 3 -1.93 8.39 -6.10
CA GLN A 3 -2.71 8.35 -7.34
C GLN A 3 -4.17 7.98 -7.06
N ALA A 4 -4.41 7.08 -6.11
CA ALA A 4 -5.77 6.70 -5.71
C ALA A 4 -6.50 7.89 -5.09
N TYR A 5 -5.85 8.65 -4.21
CA TYR A 5 -6.45 9.85 -3.63
C TYR A 5 -6.74 10.92 -4.68
N ASP A 6 -5.83 11.13 -5.62
CA ASP A 6 -6.04 12.07 -6.71
C ASP A 6 -7.24 11.66 -7.56
N LEU A 7 -7.39 10.36 -7.81
CA LEU A 7 -8.50 9.82 -8.57
C LEU A 7 -9.83 10.00 -7.85
N ILE A 8 -9.87 9.79 -6.54
CA ILE A 8 -11.06 10.03 -5.72
C ILE A 8 -11.50 11.49 -5.85
N ASP A 9 -10.56 12.42 -5.70
CA ASP A 9 -10.83 13.84 -5.87
C ASP A 9 -11.42 14.16 -7.26
N ALA A 10 -10.82 13.59 -8.29
CA ALA A 10 -11.26 13.83 -9.67
C ALA A 10 -12.69 13.32 -9.89
N PHE A 11 -13.02 12.14 -9.37
CA PHE A 11 -14.38 11.60 -9.50
C PHE A 11 -15.38 12.44 -8.72
N GLU A 12 -15.05 12.85 -7.51
CA GLU A 12 -15.95 13.67 -6.69
C GLU A 12 -16.24 15.02 -7.34
N LYS A 13 -15.25 15.63 -7.96
CA LYS A 13 -15.43 16.88 -8.71
C LYS A 13 -16.35 16.72 -9.90
N LYS A 14 -16.49 15.52 -10.43
CA LYS A 14 -17.41 15.20 -11.53
C LYS A 14 -18.77 14.68 -11.06
N GLY A 15 -19.02 14.73 -9.78
CA GLY A 15 -20.29 14.29 -9.21
C GLY A 15 -20.43 12.80 -8.96
N LEU A 16 -19.32 12.05 -9.03
CA LEU A 16 -19.30 10.63 -8.73
C LEU A 16 -18.83 10.39 -7.31
N SER A 17 -19.60 9.61 -6.54
CA SER A 17 -19.26 9.30 -5.15
C SER A 17 -18.42 8.03 -5.05
N VAL A 18 -17.46 8.03 -4.14
CA VAL A 18 -16.65 6.85 -3.79
C VAL A 18 -17.03 6.46 -2.36
N PRO A 19 -17.48 5.23 -2.09
CA PRO A 19 -17.52 4.07 -2.98
C PRO A 19 -18.86 3.83 -3.67
N LYS A 20 -19.87 4.71 -3.50
CA LYS A 20 -21.21 4.46 -3.97
C LYS A 20 -21.28 4.22 -5.48
N ASP A 21 -20.68 5.10 -6.25
CA ASP A 21 -20.69 5.02 -7.73
C ASP A 21 -19.50 4.22 -8.26
N VAL A 22 -18.35 4.33 -7.59
CA VAL A 22 -17.12 3.66 -8.01
C VAL A 22 -16.31 3.30 -6.78
N SER A 23 -15.72 2.11 -6.78
CA SER A 23 -14.80 1.66 -5.74
C SER A 23 -13.37 1.89 -6.19
N ILE A 24 -12.51 2.31 -5.25
CA ILE A 24 -11.10 2.59 -5.53
C ILE A 24 -10.25 1.91 -4.48
N THR A 25 -9.20 1.23 -4.93
CA THR A 25 -8.20 0.63 -4.06
C THR A 25 -6.84 1.24 -4.34
N GLY A 26 -5.97 1.18 -3.36
CA GLY A 26 -4.59 1.64 -3.49
C GLY A 26 -3.59 0.55 -3.16
N PHE A 27 -2.35 0.96 -3.12
CA PHE A 27 -1.21 0.10 -2.81
C PHE A 27 -0.19 0.95 -2.07
N ASP A 28 0.37 0.49 -0.99
CA ASP A 28 1.41 1.03 -0.11
C ASP A 28 0.96 1.20 1.33
N GLY A 29 -0.25 1.67 1.60
CA GLY A 29 -0.72 1.89 2.96
C GLY A 29 -0.40 3.28 3.52
N ILE A 30 -0.35 4.30 2.65
CA ILE A 30 -0.05 5.68 3.05
C ILE A 30 -1.35 6.45 3.25
N GLN A 31 -1.48 7.14 4.38
CA GLN A 31 -2.60 8.04 4.63
C GLN A 31 -2.23 9.45 4.19
N GLN A 32 -3.01 10.05 3.30
CA GLN A 32 -2.67 11.36 2.74
C GLN A 32 -2.95 12.49 3.73
N ASP A 33 -4.16 12.59 4.26
CA ASP A 33 -4.48 13.54 5.31
C ASP A 33 -5.73 13.11 6.07
N LYS A 34 -6.10 13.89 7.12
CA LYS A 34 -7.24 13.56 7.99
C LYS A 34 -8.59 13.69 7.31
N ASN A 35 -8.67 14.50 6.27
CA ASN A 35 -9.92 14.79 5.57
C ASN A 35 -10.18 13.81 4.42
N SER A 36 -9.15 13.09 4.01
CA SER A 36 -9.30 12.07 2.97
C SER A 36 -9.96 10.83 3.53
N PRO A 37 -10.83 10.15 2.76
CA PRO A 37 -11.40 8.89 3.20
C PRO A 37 -10.29 7.85 3.40
N THR A 38 -10.48 6.96 4.37
CA THR A 38 -9.54 5.88 4.59
C THR A 38 -9.56 4.94 3.39
N LEU A 39 -8.44 4.86 2.71
CA LEU A 39 -8.32 4.07 1.48
C LEU A 39 -8.22 2.58 1.78
N ASN A 40 -8.98 1.76 1.05
CA ASN A 40 -8.75 0.34 1.01
C ASN A 40 -7.44 0.10 0.25
N THR A 41 -6.44 -0.46 0.91
CA THR A 41 -5.10 -0.56 0.33
C THR A 41 -4.37 -1.79 0.84
N LEU A 42 -3.33 -2.20 0.12
CA LEU A 42 -2.40 -3.20 0.62
C LEU A 42 -1.27 -2.46 1.34
N GLU A 43 -1.19 -2.65 2.65
CA GLU A 43 -0.08 -2.09 3.43
C GLU A 43 1.19 -2.84 3.13
N ILE A 44 2.21 -2.12 2.69
CA ILE A 44 3.54 -2.69 2.44
C ILE A 44 4.34 -2.61 3.73
N PRO A 45 4.94 -3.71 4.18
CA PRO A 45 5.69 -3.71 5.44
C PRO A 45 7.09 -3.12 5.23
N PHE A 46 7.16 -1.81 4.99
CA PHE A 46 8.40 -1.10 4.66
C PHE A 46 9.49 -1.31 5.71
N ARG A 47 9.14 -1.28 6.99
CA ARG A 47 10.10 -1.50 8.08
C ARG A 47 10.70 -2.91 8.01
N SER A 48 9.86 -3.92 7.85
CA SER A 48 10.33 -5.32 7.73
C SER A 48 11.20 -5.53 6.51
N ILE A 49 10.83 -4.90 5.39
CA ILE A 49 11.63 -4.96 4.16
C ILE A 49 13.00 -4.35 4.40
N GLY A 50 13.05 -3.16 4.99
CA GLY A 50 14.32 -2.48 5.29
C GLY A 50 15.18 -3.26 6.26
N THR A 51 14.60 -3.75 7.36
CA THR A 51 15.32 -4.53 8.37
C THR A 51 15.87 -5.82 7.79
N THR A 52 15.04 -6.57 7.05
CA THR A 52 15.47 -7.82 6.41
C THR A 52 16.57 -7.56 5.39
N GLY A 53 16.43 -6.51 4.60
CA GLY A 53 17.47 -6.13 3.62
C GLY A 53 18.79 -5.81 4.29
N ALA A 54 18.77 -5.02 5.37
CA ALA A 54 19.96 -4.65 6.11
C ALA A 54 20.64 -5.88 6.74
N GLU A 55 19.86 -6.79 7.35
CA GLU A 55 20.38 -8.02 7.94
C GLU A 55 21.02 -8.92 6.90
N ARG A 56 20.40 -9.07 5.73
CA ARG A 56 20.95 -9.89 4.65
C ARG A 56 22.22 -9.28 4.08
N LEU A 57 22.23 -7.96 3.92
CA LEU A 57 23.44 -7.28 3.43
C LEU A 57 24.59 -7.44 4.42
N ALA A 58 24.36 -7.23 5.71
CA ALA A 58 25.36 -7.41 6.74
C ALA A 58 25.91 -8.84 6.73
N ALA A 59 25.06 -9.84 6.60
CA ALA A 59 25.50 -11.24 6.53
C ALA A 59 26.39 -11.49 5.31
N ARG A 60 26.07 -10.90 4.16
CA ARG A 60 26.91 -11.03 2.97
C ARG A 60 28.26 -10.35 3.14
N VAL A 61 28.29 -9.16 3.73
CA VAL A 61 29.52 -8.43 4.02
C VAL A 61 30.45 -9.27 4.90
N HIS A 62 29.88 -9.98 5.89
CA HIS A 62 30.64 -10.86 6.77
C HIS A 62 30.82 -12.27 6.20
N LYS A 63 30.44 -12.49 4.96
CA LYS A 63 30.62 -13.78 4.25
C LYS A 63 29.98 -14.98 4.95
N ARG A 64 28.84 -14.75 5.60
CA ARG A 64 28.13 -15.81 6.34
C ARG A 64 27.33 -16.75 5.43
N PHE A 65 27.05 -16.30 4.20
CA PHE A 65 26.43 -17.14 3.18
C PHE A 65 26.86 -16.64 1.80
N GLY A 66 26.78 -17.53 0.81
CA GLY A 66 27.05 -17.20 -0.58
C GLY A 66 25.81 -17.38 -1.45
N GLY A 67 25.93 -17.03 -2.73
CA GLY A 67 24.88 -17.19 -3.71
C GLY A 67 23.79 -16.12 -3.64
N THR A 68 22.80 -16.27 -4.51
CA THR A 68 21.68 -15.34 -4.62
C THR A 68 20.52 -15.83 -3.77
N GLN A 69 19.90 -14.91 -3.05
CA GLN A 69 18.69 -15.21 -2.27
C GLN A 69 17.59 -14.25 -2.63
N HIS A 70 16.36 -14.78 -2.62
CA HIS A 70 15.15 -13.99 -2.78
C HIS A 70 14.30 -14.16 -1.51
N VAL A 71 13.92 -13.03 -0.90
CA VAL A 71 13.08 -13.03 0.30
C VAL A 71 11.80 -12.30 -0.02
N TYR A 72 10.67 -12.96 0.22
CA TYR A 72 9.34 -12.40 -0.02
C TYR A 72 8.69 -12.07 1.32
N ILE A 73 8.27 -10.83 1.48
CA ILE A 73 7.60 -10.37 2.69
C ILE A 73 6.20 -9.95 2.31
N SER A 74 5.20 -10.60 2.90
CA SER A 74 3.79 -10.35 2.56
C SER A 74 3.32 -9.00 3.07
N GLY A 75 2.55 -8.29 2.26
CA GLY A 75 1.79 -7.15 2.69
C GLY A 75 0.51 -7.57 3.42
N LYS A 76 -0.18 -6.60 3.99
CA LYS A 76 -1.42 -6.81 4.70
C LYS A 76 -2.51 -5.91 4.11
N PHE A 77 -3.65 -6.51 3.75
CA PHE A 77 -4.78 -5.72 3.28
C PHE A 77 -5.38 -4.92 4.43
N ARG A 78 -5.51 -3.61 4.24
CA ARG A 78 -6.17 -2.71 5.18
C ARG A 78 -7.51 -2.29 4.63
N LYS A 79 -8.58 -2.67 5.33
CA LYS A 79 -9.93 -2.26 4.97
C LYS A 79 -10.12 -0.79 5.27
N GLY A 80 -10.68 -0.05 4.33
CA GLY A 80 -11.04 1.35 4.49
C GLY A 80 -12.48 1.60 4.09
N LYS A 81 -12.73 2.77 3.52
CA LYS A 81 -14.08 3.23 3.17
C LYS A 81 -14.23 3.52 1.67
N THR A 82 -13.33 3.04 0.85
CA THR A 82 -13.31 3.37 -0.58
C THR A 82 -13.77 2.24 -1.49
N VAL A 83 -14.16 1.10 -0.93
CA VAL A 83 -14.71 -0.03 -1.68
C VAL A 83 -16.09 -0.32 -1.15
N GLY A 84 -17.05 -0.47 -2.05
CA GLY A 84 -18.42 -0.77 -1.71
C GLY A 84 -19.00 -1.87 -2.59
N PRO A 85 -20.23 -2.30 -2.30
CA PRO A 85 -20.86 -3.35 -3.07
C PRO A 85 -21.15 -2.89 -4.50
N ARG A 86 -21.22 -3.84 -5.42
CA ARG A 86 -21.63 -3.58 -6.79
C ARG A 86 -23.07 -3.08 -6.82
N ALA A 87 -23.26 -1.98 -7.53
CA ALA A 87 -24.59 -1.40 -7.70
C ALA A 87 -25.47 -2.25 -8.63
#